data_874c7339da7a1f5834c93eb495f2265d
#
_entry.id   874c7339da7a1f5834c93eb495f2265d
#
_cell.length_a   1.000
_cell.length_b   1.000
_cell.length_c   1.000
_cell.angle_alpha   90.00
_cell.angle_beta   90.00
_cell.angle_gamma   90.00
#
_symmetry.space_group_name_H-M   'P 1'
#
loop_
_entity.id
_entity.type
_entity.pdbx_description
1 polymer ?
#
loop_
_entity_poly.entity_id
_entity_poly.type
_entity_poly.pdbx_seq_one_letter_code
_entity_poly.pdbx_strand_id
1 'polypeptide(L)'
;GSEMCIRDRLTAPSDFPIYKTDDEVKAEKDSVLRKFEPYYRMNPDIQKQEVEKLRANYNNGNNLRSKVSPAYMQYIESSLINLYKNGIISSQDLDELRKEEYSRVNLLENAVAQPRYVSDFFTVRTAYEFIINNCPPRLDKSILQSCDINNYLTENISYAADMSDKIKEDMLQSVSIANGMVQAGERIVDRGEIIDNHTYNVLRSLKAIHEAKTGGTQTQGIILAGQFVLVFGLMFCFWLYLWSFRLKIFHNRKNVLFLILCIFVSCILTELCVTYALFNVYILPFAIVPIVVRTFFDSRTALFTHLIIVLICSLMVPL
;
A
#
# COMPACT_ATOMS: atom_id res chain seq x y z
N GLY A 1 -14.32 2.26 -29.46
CA GLY A 1 -14.55 1.01 -28.83
C GLY A 1 -14.19 -0.14 -29.78
N SER A 2 -13.07 -0.81 -29.57
CA SER A 2 -12.76 -2.04 -30.28
C SER A 2 -13.54 -3.17 -29.61
N GLU A 3 -14.56 -3.70 -30.29
CA GLU A 3 -15.21 -4.95 -29.91
C GLU A 3 -14.17 -6.09 -30.02
N MET A 4 -13.63 -6.50 -28.88
CA MET A 4 -12.73 -7.64 -28.78
C MET A 4 -13.60 -8.89 -28.70
N CYS A 5 -13.84 -9.54 -29.84
CA CYS A 5 -14.52 -10.83 -29.87
C CYS A 5 -13.61 -11.91 -29.27
N ILE A 6 -14.01 -12.46 -28.15
CA ILE A 6 -13.32 -13.61 -27.53
C ILE A 6 -13.58 -14.84 -28.38
N ARG A 7 -12.50 -15.50 -28.80
CA ARG A 7 -12.54 -16.62 -29.76
C ARG A 7 -12.98 -17.92 -29.11
N ASP A 8 -12.79 -18.06 -27.78
CA ASP A 8 -13.12 -19.25 -27.00
C ASP A 8 -13.68 -18.88 -25.63
N ARG A 9 -14.36 -19.83 -24.96
CA ARG A 9 -14.85 -19.69 -23.59
C ARG A 9 -13.69 -19.56 -22.63
N LEU A 10 -13.72 -18.51 -21.79
CA LEU A 10 -12.71 -18.27 -20.75
C LEU A 10 -13.25 -18.63 -19.36
N THR A 11 -12.54 -19.52 -18.67
CA THR A 11 -12.81 -19.90 -17.28
C THR A 11 -11.63 -19.51 -16.39
N ALA A 12 -11.88 -19.28 -15.11
CA ALA A 12 -10.86 -18.94 -14.13
C ALA A 12 -9.91 -20.14 -13.89
N PRO A 13 -8.59 -19.97 -14.09
CA PRO A 13 -7.61 -21.05 -13.90
C PRO A 13 -7.35 -21.37 -12.43
N SER A 14 -7.61 -20.44 -11.52
CA SER A 14 -7.46 -20.55 -10.07
C SER A 14 -8.33 -19.49 -9.40
N ASP A 15 -8.50 -19.59 -8.08
CA ASP A 15 -9.14 -18.53 -7.29
C ASP A 15 -8.32 -17.24 -7.38
N PHE A 16 -9.01 -16.11 -7.59
CA PHE A 16 -8.35 -14.81 -7.60
C PHE A 16 -9.29 -13.67 -7.21
N PRO A 17 -8.74 -12.60 -6.56
CA PRO A 17 -9.52 -11.43 -6.20
C PRO A 17 -9.79 -10.53 -7.42
N ILE A 18 -10.97 -9.92 -7.44
CA ILE A 18 -11.33 -8.88 -8.40
C ILE A 18 -10.83 -7.56 -7.85
N TYR A 19 -9.77 -7.00 -8.43
CA TYR A 19 -9.22 -5.73 -7.99
C TYR A 19 -10.12 -4.55 -8.41
N LYS A 20 -10.34 -3.63 -7.48
CA LYS A 20 -10.96 -2.33 -7.76
C LYS A 20 -10.09 -1.50 -8.69
N THR A 21 -10.69 -0.56 -9.41
CA THR A 21 -9.94 0.45 -10.15
C THR A 21 -9.27 1.43 -9.19
N ASP A 22 -8.19 2.09 -9.64
CA ASP A 22 -7.50 3.10 -8.84
C ASP A 22 -8.43 4.25 -8.42
N ASP A 23 -9.37 4.61 -9.33
CA ASP A 23 -10.38 5.65 -9.05
C ASP A 23 -11.38 5.20 -7.98
N GLU A 24 -11.84 3.93 -8.01
CA GLU A 24 -12.74 3.38 -6.99
C GLU A 24 -12.04 3.32 -5.62
N VAL A 25 -10.79 2.85 -5.57
CA VAL A 25 -9.99 2.81 -4.34
C VAL A 25 -9.77 4.22 -3.80
N LYS A 26 -9.47 5.19 -4.67
CA LYS A 26 -9.29 6.59 -4.28
C LYS A 26 -10.58 7.19 -3.74
N ALA A 27 -11.70 7.01 -4.44
CA ALA A 27 -13.01 7.51 -4.01
C ALA A 27 -13.42 6.92 -2.65
N GLU A 28 -13.15 5.64 -2.42
CA GLU A 28 -13.45 4.98 -1.15
C GLU A 28 -12.55 5.48 -0.03
N LYS A 29 -11.25 5.67 -0.28
CA LYS A 29 -10.31 6.30 0.66
C LYS A 29 -10.74 7.72 1.03
N ASP A 30 -11.13 8.52 0.05
CA ASP A 30 -11.63 9.88 0.28
C ASP A 30 -12.94 9.87 1.09
N SER A 31 -13.84 8.89 0.82
CA SER A 31 -15.07 8.72 1.59
C SER A 31 -14.81 8.32 3.05
N VAL A 32 -13.81 7.47 3.29
CA VAL A 32 -13.41 7.06 4.63
C VAL A 32 -12.75 8.22 5.38
N LEU A 33 -11.89 8.99 4.73
CA LEU A 33 -11.24 10.16 5.33
C LEU A 33 -12.24 11.28 5.69
N ARG A 34 -13.33 11.44 4.95
CA ARG A 34 -14.41 12.40 5.31
C ARG A 34 -15.13 12.06 6.60
N LYS A 35 -15.08 10.82 7.06
CA LYS A 35 -15.65 10.36 8.32
C LYS A 35 -14.66 10.45 9.49
N PHE A 36 -13.44 10.85 9.21
CA PHE A 36 -12.42 10.97 10.23
C PHE A 36 -12.73 12.16 11.15
N GLU A 37 -12.66 11.93 12.47
CA GLU A 37 -12.76 12.96 13.50
C GLU A 37 -11.38 13.04 14.19
N PRO A 38 -10.75 14.22 14.26
CA PRO A 38 -9.42 14.37 14.84
C PRO A 38 -9.42 14.13 16.34
N TYR A 39 -8.28 13.65 16.85
CA TYR A 39 -8.09 13.37 18.27
C TYR A 39 -7.36 14.51 18.96
N TYR A 40 -7.90 14.91 20.09
CA TYR A 40 -7.32 15.93 20.98
C TYR A 40 -7.13 15.33 22.37
N ARG A 41 -6.09 15.76 23.08
CA ARG A 41 -5.79 15.28 24.42
C ARG A 41 -6.06 16.40 25.43
N MET A 42 -6.87 16.08 26.45
CA MET A 42 -7.09 16.96 27.60
C MET A 42 -6.05 16.68 28.70
N ASN A 43 -5.43 17.72 29.19
CA ASN A 43 -4.55 17.64 30.34
C ASN A 43 -5.28 18.14 31.61
N PRO A 44 -5.74 17.24 32.49
CA PRO A 44 -6.48 17.64 33.72
C PRO A 44 -5.58 18.28 34.78
N ASP A 45 -4.25 18.12 34.70
CA ASP A 45 -3.35 18.69 35.69
C ASP A 45 -3.22 20.21 35.55
N ILE A 46 -3.42 20.75 34.34
CA ILE A 46 -3.44 22.21 34.11
C ILE A 46 -4.56 22.86 34.91
N GLN A 47 -5.76 22.27 34.93
CA GLN A 47 -6.86 22.76 35.75
C GLN A 47 -6.46 22.86 37.23
N LYS A 48 -5.84 21.81 37.79
CA LYS A 48 -5.42 21.78 39.19
C LYS A 48 -4.35 22.86 39.48
N GLN A 49 -3.35 22.94 38.61
CA GLN A 49 -2.24 23.90 38.75
C GLN A 49 -2.74 25.35 38.72
N GLU A 50 -3.61 25.70 37.78
CA GLU A 50 -4.09 27.09 37.67
C GLU A 50 -5.06 27.46 38.78
N VAL A 51 -5.90 26.53 39.26
CA VAL A 51 -6.76 26.74 40.41
C VAL A 51 -5.94 26.89 41.71
N GLU A 52 -4.90 26.06 41.90
CA GLU A 52 -3.97 26.19 43.05
C GLU A 52 -3.18 27.49 43.00
N LYS A 53 -2.72 27.91 41.85
CA LYS A 53 -2.04 29.18 41.60
C LYS A 53 -2.96 30.38 41.97
N LEU A 54 -4.23 30.31 41.55
CA LEU A 54 -5.22 31.30 41.92
C LEU A 54 -5.41 31.37 43.45
N ARG A 55 -5.57 30.21 44.11
CA ARG A 55 -5.72 30.15 45.59
C ARG A 55 -4.50 30.64 46.33
N ALA A 56 -3.29 30.27 45.86
CA ALA A 56 -2.03 30.73 46.45
C ALA A 56 -1.89 32.24 46.33
N ASN A 57 -2.18 32.83 45.17
CA ASN A 57 -2.11 34.28 44.99
C ASN A 57 -3.14 35.04 45.80
N TYR A 58 -4.32 34.46 46.03
CA TYR A 58 -5.32 35.03 46.92
C TYR A 58 -4.87 34.97 48.39
N ASN A 59 -4.32 33.87 48.88
CA ASN A 59 -3.91 33.66 50.27
C ASN A 59 -2.64 34.45 50.64
N ASN A 60 -1.69 34.58 49.69
CA ASN A 60 -0.41 35.27 49.95
C ASN A 60 -0.51 36.80 49.96
N GLY A 61 -1.72 37.38 49.84
CA GLY A 61 -1.92 38.79 49.96
C GLY A 61 -1.43 39.66 48.81
N ASN A 62 -0.93 39.05 47.74
CA ASN A 62 -0.51 39.73 46.51
C ASN A 62 -1.70 40.33 45.79
N ASN A 63 -1.96 41.61 45.97
CA ASN A 63 -2.91 42.46 45.22
C ASN A 63 -4.36 41.96 45.08
N LEU A 64 -4.64 40.64 45.07
CA LEU A 64 -5.98 40.08 44.93
C LEU A 64 -6.80 40.19 46.22
N ARG A 65 -6.27 39.79 47.36
CA ARG A 65 -7.02 39.80 48.65
C ARG A 65 -7.38 41.21 49.15
N SER A 66 -6.60 42.20 48.81
CA SER A 66 -6.88 43.61 49.18
C SER A 66 -7.95 44.23 48.26
N LYS A 67 -8.20 43.65 47.07
CA LYS A 67 -9.11 44.17 46.04
C LYS A 67 -10.42 43.41 45.94
N VAL A 68 -10.50 42.15 46.42
CA VAL A 68 -11.56 41.21 46.05
C VAL A 68 -12.13 40.49 47.26
N SER A 69 -13.48 40.55 47.43
CA SER A 69 -14.15 39.79 48.47
C SER A 69 -14.18 38.26 48.16
N PRO A 70 -14.36 37.40 49.19
CA PRO A 70 -14.42 35.94 48.98
C PRO A 70 -15.45 35.50 47.94
N ALA A 71 -16.50 36.26 47.71
CA ALA A 71 -17.53 35.97 46.72
C ALA A 71 -17.01 36.02 45.29
N TYR A 72 -16.12 36.96 44.95
CA TYR A 72 -15.46 37.01 43.63
C TYR A 72 -14.50 35.84 43.44
N MET A 73 -13.74 35.49 44.49
CA MET A 73 -12.83 34.36 44.44
C MET A 73 -13.56 33.07 44.14
N GLN A 74 -14.67 32.80 44.85
CA GLN A 74 -15.50 31.61 44.62
C GLN A 74 -16.10 31.58 43.21
N TYR A 75 -16.52 32.75 42.69
CA TYR A 75 -17.03 32.88 41.34
C TYR A 75 -15.95 32.57 40.27
N ILE A 76 -14.78 33.19 40.41
CA ILE A 76 -13.66 32.97 39.47
C ILE A 76 -13.25 31.47 39.48
N GLU A 77 -13.06 30.93 40.70
CA GLU A 77 -12.68 29.52 40.84
C GLU A 77 -13.69 28.56 40.20
N SER A 78 -14.98 28.72 40.49
CA SER A 78 -16.03 27.87 39.91
C SER A 78 -16.12 28.03 38.40
N SER A 79 -15.92 29.26 37.89
CA SER A 79 -15.91 29.53 36.44
C SER A 79 -14.70 28.88 35.75
N LEU A 80 -13.52 28.94 36.35
CA LEU A 80 -12.31 28.28 35.84
C LEU A 80 -12.49 26.78 35.81
N ILE A 81 -13.00 26.17 36.88
CA ILE A 81 -13.26 24.70 36.87
C ILE A 81 -14.21 24.31 35.77
N ASN A 82 -15.27 25.09 35.54
CA ASN A 82 -16.24 24.80 34.45
C ASN A 82 -15.60 24.94 33.05
N LEU A 83 -14.82 26.00 32.84
CA LEU A 83 -14.12 26.26 31.58
C LEU A 83 -13.10 25.18 31.27
N TYR A 84 -12.29 24.78 32.24
CA TYR A 84 -11.31 23.71 32.09
C TYR A 84 -11.95 22.33 31.85
N LYS A 85 -13.15 22.09 32.44
CA LYS A 85 -13.91 20.86 32.18
C LYS A 85 -14.47 20.80 30.74
N ASN A 86 -14.88 21.94 30.21
CA ASN A 86 -15.31 22.03 28.80
C ASN A 86 -14.11 21.99 27.88
N GLY A 87 -12.99 22.60 28.25
CA GLY A 87 -11.73 22.59 27.53
C GLY A 87 -11.38 23.94 26.91
N ILE A 88 -10.14 24.35 27.11
CA ILE A 88 -9.54 25.55 26.51
C ILE A 88 -8.53 25.09 25.47
N ILE A 89 -8.82 25.42 24.21
CA ILE A 89 -8.01 25.06 23.03
C ILE A 89 -7.28 26.30 22.52
N SER A 90 -6.19 26.09 21.75
CA SER A 90 -5.50 27.20 21.10
C SER A 90 -6.40 27.84 20.03
N SER A 91 -6.25 29.12 19.79
CA SER A 91 -7.00 29.81 18.74
C SER A 91 -6.65 29.27 17.36
N GLN A 92 -5.41 28.86 17.17
CA GLN A 92 -4.93 28.30 15.91
C GLN A 92 -5.59 26.95 15.62
N ASP A 93 -5.59 26.03 16.58
CA ASP A 93 -6.22 24.71 16.42
C ASP A 93 -7.74 24.83 16.17
N LEU A 94 -8.40 25.77 16.86
CA LEU A 94 -9.82 26.02 16.67
C LEU A 94 -10.14 26.55 15.27
N ASP A 95 -9.29 27.43 14.74
CA ASP A 95 -9.45 27.98 13.39
C ASP A 95 -9.16 26.91 12.34
N GLU A 96 -8.21 25.99 12.57
CA GLU A 96 -7.97 24.83 11.71
C GLU A 96 -9.17 23.88 11.69
N LEU A 97 -9.74 23.56 12.86
CA LEU A 97 -10.94 22.74 12.95
C LEU A 97 -12.14 23.33 12.19
N ARG A 98 -12.30 24.65 12.26
CA ARG A 98 -13.37 25.37 11.53
C ARG A 98 -13.13 25.41 10.02
N LYS A 99 -11.88 25.57 9.60
CA LYS A 99 -11.48 25.58 8.21
C LYS A 99 -11.68 24.23 7.56
N GLU A 100 -11.39 23.14 8.26
CA GLU A 100 -11.60 21.75 7.84
C GLU A 100 -13.08 21.30 8.01
N GLU A 101 -13.97 22.17 8.46
CA GLU A 101 -15.40 21.93 8.69
C GLU A 101 -15.70 20.77 9.67
N TYR A 102 -14.79 20.48 10.61
CA TYR A 102 -15.05 19.50 11.64
C TYR A 102 -16.10 20.02 12.64
N SER A 103 -17.20 19.28 12.76
CA SER A 103 -18.23 19.57 13.79
C SER A 103 -17.94 18.90 15.13
N ARG A 104 -17.21 17.78 15.11
CA ARG A 104 -16.85 16.97 16.27
C ARG A 104 -15.38 16.58 16.26
N VAL A 105 -14.86 16.35 17.45
CA VAL A 105 -13.52 15.81 17.71
C VAL A 105 -13.61 14.74 18.78
N ASN A 106 -12.64 13.85 18.82
CA ASN A 106 -12.51 12.84 19.85
C ASN A 106 -11.55 13.34 20.93
N LEU A 107 -12.09 13.69 22.11
CA LEU A 107 -11.30 14.18 23.24
C LEU A 107 -10.82 13.01 24.09
N LEU A 108 -9.51 12.87 24.22
CA LEU A 108 -8.85 11.87 25.06
C LEU A 108 -8.72 12.40 26.49
N GLU A 109 -9.48 11.80 27.40
CA GLU A 109 -9.38 12.04 28.85
C GLU A 109 -9.08 10.69 29.53
N ASN A 110 -7.99 10.61 30.30
CA ASN A 110 -7.56 9.37 30.97
C ASN A 110 -7.55 8.12 30.07
N ALA A 111 -7.05 8.26 28.84
CA ALA A 111 -6.99 7.22 27.81
C ALA A 111 -8.36 6.75 27.25
N VAL A 112 -9.44 7.45 27.57
CA VAL A 112 -10.77 7.20 27.01
C VAL A 112 -11.11 8.31 26.02
N ALA A 113 -11.47 7.94 24.78
CA ALA A 113 -11.91 8.88 23.77
C ALA A 113 -13.40 9.17 23.93
N GLN A 114 -13.79 10.43 24.03
CA GLN A 114 -15.17 10.87 24.07
C GLN A 114 -15.43 11.87 22.95
N PRO A 115 -16.51 11.70 22.16
CA PRO A 115 -16.85 12.67 21.14
C PRO A 115 -17.33 13.98 21.78
N ARG A 116 -16.77 15.10 21.31
CA ARG A 116 -17.13 16.46 21.77
C ARG A 116 -17.38 17.34 20.54
N TYR A 117 -18.30 18.29 20.69
CA TYR A 117 -18.54 19.28 19.65
C TYR A 117 -17.48 20.38 19.72
N VAL A 118 -17.01 20.81 18.54
CA VAL A 118 -16.04 21.92 18.42
C VAL A 118 -16.60 23.22 19.00
N SER A 119 -17.93 23.40 18.98
CA SER A 119 -18.62 24.54 19.56
C SER A 119 -18.50 24.67 21.08
N ASP A 120 -18.19 23.56 21.78
CA ASP A 120 -18.15 23.51 23.22
C ASP A 120 -16.80 23.99 23.79
N PHE A 121 -15.79 24.12 22.92
CA PHE A 121 -14.45 24.55 23.32
C PHE A 121 -14.35 26.07 23.43
N PHE A 122 -13.56 26.48 24.37
CA PHE A 122 -13.20 27.89 24.58
C PHE A 122 -11.76 28.12 24.12
N THR A 123 -11.49 29.31 23.59
CA THR A 123 -10.14 29.84 23.52
C THR A 123 -9.86 30.67 24.78
N VAL A 124 -8.63 30.99 25.07
CA VAL A 124 -8.28 31.87 26.20
C VAL A 124 -9.10 33.16 26.17
N ARG A 125 -9.29 33.73 24.98
CA ARG A 125 -10.09 34.95 24.80
C ARG A 125 -11.57 34.75 25.11
N THR A 126 -12.18 33.70 24.49
CA THR A 126 -13.62 33.46 24.71
C THR A 126 -13.90 32.97 26.13
N ALA A 127 -12.96 32.30 26.79
CA ALA A 127 -13.05 31.91 28.18
C ALA A 127 -13.05 33.14 29.09
N TYR A 128 -12.18 34.12 28.85
CA TYR A 128 -12.21 35.40 29.55
C TYR A 128 -13.52 36.14 29.34
N GLU A 129 -13.95 36.27 28.08
CA GLU A 129 -15.24 36.93 27.76
C GLU A 129 -16.41 36.21 28.45
N PHE A 130 -16.40 34.89 28.53
CA PHE A 130 -17.41 34.10 29.24
C PHE A 130 -17.49 34.46 30.72
N ILE A 131 -16.35 34.54 31.44
CA ILE A 131 -16.30 34.88 32.85
C ILE A 131 -16.86 36.29 33.09
N ILE A 132 -16.49 37.27 32.27
CA ILE A 132 -16.95 38.65 32.42
C ILE A 132 -18.43 38.80 32.06
N ASN A 133 -18.91 38.16 31.02
CA ASN A 133 -20.28 38.30 30.56
C ASN A 133 -21.29 37.56 31.44
N ASN A 134 -20.91 36.41 32.02
CA ASN A 134 -21.75 35.65 32.94
C ASN A 134 -21.61 36.05 34.40
N CYS A 135 -21.04 37.23 34.66
CA CYS A 135 -20.89 37.78 36.02
C CYS A 135 -22.28 37.93 36.68
N PRO A 136 -22.49 37.34 37.90
CA PRO A 136 -23.74 37.50 38.64
C PRO A 136 -24.00 38.98 38.95
N PRO A 137 -25.29 39.41 38.96
CA PRO A 137 -25.66 40.83 39.25
C PRO A 137 -25.17 41.39 40.59
N ARG A 138 -24.77 40.49 41.49
CA ARG A 138 -24.22 40.84 42.83
C ARG A 138 -22.76 41.26 42.80
N LEU A 139 -22.06 41.00 41.67
CA LEU A 139 -20.65 41.28 41.51
C LEU A 139 -20.45 42.37 40.46
N ASP A 140 -19.46 43.23 40.69
CA ASP A 140 -19.13 44.31 39.76
C ASP A 140 -18.12 43.81 38.70
N LYS A 141 -18.47 44.01 37.44
CA LYS A 141 -17.61 43.62 36.31
C LYS A 141 -16.27 44.35 36.29
N SER A 142 -16.24 45.59 36.74
CA SER A 142 -15.02 46.40 36.79
C SER A 142 -13.97 45.81 37.73
N ILE A 143 -14.43 45.23 38.83
CA ILE A 143 -13.55 44.56 39.82
C ILE A 143 -13.02 43.25 39.22
N LEU A 144 -13.85 42.47 38.54
CA LEU A 144 -13.42 41.24 37.86
C LEU A 144 -12.37 41.52 36.79
N GLN A 145 -12.51 42.58 36.01
CA GLN A 145 -11.53 43.02 35.01
C GLN A 145 -10.18 43.38 35.61
N SER A 146 -10.16 43.88 36.85
CA SER A 146 -8.94 44.22 37.57
C SER A 146 -8.24 43.04 38.23
N CYS A 147 -8.82 41.84 38.17
CA CYS A 147 -8.30 40.61 38.79
C CYS A 147 -7.27 39.84 37.95
N ASP A 148 -6.86 40.36 36.80
CA ASP A 148 -5.88 39.73 35.90
C ASP A 148 -6.19 38.24 35.63
N ILE A 149 -7.46 37.89 35.39
CA ILE A 149 -7.96 36.53 35.21
C ILE A 149 -7.23 35.80 34.06
N ASN A 150 -6.74 36.52 33.06
CA ASN A 150 -5.98 35.99 31.95
C ASN A 150 -4.74 35.18 32.38
N ASN A 151 -4.14 35.51 33.53
CA ASN A 151 -2.98 34.82 34.05
C ASN A 151 -3.26 33.38 34.54
N TYR A 152 -4.54 33.02 34.63
CA TYR A 152 -5.04 31.71 35.09
C TYR A 152 -5.78 30.97 33.98
N LEU A 153 -5.78 31.50 32.75
CA LEU A 153 -6.37 30.90 31.59
C LEU A 153 -5.27 30.37 30.66
N THR A 154 -5.07 29.07 30.70
CA THR A 154 -4.05 28.36 29.89
C THR A 154 -4.74 27.28 29.08
N GLU A 155 -4.24 26.99 27.91
CA GLU A 155 -4.75 25.93 27.06
C GLU A 155 -4.52 24.56 27.72
N ASN A 156 -5.59 23.77 27.88
CA ASN A 156 -5.52 22.40 28.42
C ASN A 156 -5.88 21.31 27.41
N ILE A 157 -6.17 21.69 26.18
CA ILE A 157 -6.41 20.79 25.08
C ILE A 157 -5.30 20.98 24.04
N SER A 158 -4.73 19.87 23.59
CA SER A 158 -3.71 19.84 22.53
C SER A 158 -4.04 18.78 21.49
N TYR A 159 -3.68 19.02 20.23
CA TYR A 159 -3.84 18.05 19.16
C TYR A 159 -3.01 16.79 19.43
N ALA A 160 -3.63 15.61 19.32
CA ALA A 160 -2.97 14.32 19.51
C ALA A 160 -2.56 13.74 18.14
N ALA A 161 -1.44 14.24 17.59
CA ALA A 161 -0.95 13.85 16.27
C ALA A 161 -0.69 12.35 16.18
N ASP A 162 -0.04 11.78 17.19
CA ASP A 162 0.29 10.34 17.29
C ASP A 162 -0.94 9.44 17.12
N MET A 163 -2.04 9.80 17.77
CA MET A 163 -3.28 9.05 17.73
C MET A 163 -4.06 9.31 16.43
N SER A 164 -4.14 10.57 16.03
CA SER A 164 -4.85 10.98 14.81
C SER A 164 -4.24 10.34 13.55
N ASP A 165 -2.91 10.37 13.43
CA ASP A 165 -2.22 9.80 12.28
C ASP A 165 -2.35 8.29 12.24
N LYS A 166 -2.24 7.62 13.39
CA LYS A 166 -2.45 6.18 13.50
C LYS A 166 -3.86 5.78 13.07
N ILE A 167 -4.88 6.45 13.57
CA ILE A 167 -6.28 6.14 13.20
C ILE A 167 -6.54 6.43 11.73
N LYS A 168 -6.00 7.52 11.17
CA LYS A 168 -6.06 7.78 9.72
C LYS A 168 -5.45 6.64 8.91
N GLU A 169 -4.28 6.18 9.32
CA GLU A 169 -3.60 5.07 8.65
C GLU A 169 -4.41 3.77 8.77
N ASP A 170 -4.90 3.42 9.94
CA ASP A 170 -5.76 2.25 10.16
C ASP A 170 -7.04 2.32 9.30
N MET A 171 -7.67 3.50 9.21
CA MET A 171 -8.84 3.73 8.36
C MET A 171 -8.51 3.55 6.87
N LEU A 172 -7.37 4.04 6.41
CA LEU A 172 -6.92 3.88 5.03
C LEU A 172 -6.56 2.42 4.70
N GLN A 173 -5.97 1.70 5.65
CA GLN A 173 -5.65 0.27 5.51
C GLN A 173 -6.90 -0.62 5.53
N SER A 174 -7.98 -0.18 6.17
CA SER A 174 -9.25 -0.90 6.20
C SER A 174 -9.96 -0.93 4.85
N VAL A 175 -9.59 -0.04 3.91
CA VAL A 175 -10.14 0.00 2.55
C VAL A 175 -9.66 -1.21 1.77
N SER A 176 -10.60 -2.10 1.42
CA SER A 176 -10.29 -3.28 0.61
C SER A 176 -9.92 -2.91 -0.82
N ILE A 177 -8.79 -3.43 -1.30
CA ILE A 177 -8.34 -3.28 -2.68
C ILE A 177 -9.15 -4.18 -3.64
N ALA A 178 -9.85 -5.19 -3.09
CA ALA A 178 -10.63 -6.16 -3.86
C ALA A 178 -12.14 -5.99 -3.62
N ASN A 179 -12.92 -6.22 -4.67
CA ASN A 179 -14.38 -6.16 -4.66
C ASN A 179 -14.99 -7.54 -5.01
N GLY A 180 -14.52 -8.58 -4.34
CA GLY A 180 -14.97 -9.94 -4.53
C GLY A 180 -13.86 -10.89 -4.94
N MET A 181 -14.23 -12.16 -5.19
CA MET A 181 -13.33 -13.24 -5.56
C MET A 181 -13.99 -14.09 -6.64
N VAL A 182 -13.24 -14.47 -7.66
CA VAL A 182 -13.64 -15.45 -8.69
C VAL A 182 -13.07 -16.80 -8.30
N GLN A 183 -13.88 -17.84 -8.35
CA GLN A 183 -13.46 -19.21 -8.00
C GLN A 183 -12.86 -19.95 -9.20
N ALA A 184 -11.96 -20.89 -8.93
CA ALA A 184 -11.38 -21.75 -9.95
C ALA A 184 -12.49 -22.49 -10.72
N GLY A 185 -12.40 -22.49 -12.07
CA GLY A 185 -13.41 -23.09 -12.94
C GLY A 185 -14.66 -22.23 -13.17
N GLU A 186 -14.82 -21.10 -12.48
CA GLU A 186 -15.91 -20.17 -12.72
C GLU A 186 -15.81 -19.58 -14.13
N ARG A 187 -16.94 -19.45 -14.80
CA ARG A 187 -17.05 -18.87 -16.14
C ARG A 187 -16.90 -17.36 -16.06
N ILE A 188 -15.91 -16.81 -16.78
CA ILE A 188 -15.68 -15.37 -16.86
C ILE A 188 -16.42 -14.76 -18.04
N VAL A 189 -16.31 -15.37 -19.21
CA VAL A 189 -16.93 -14.86 -20.44
C VAL A 189 -17.09 -15.97 -21.48
N ASP A 190 -18.19 -15.92 -22.27
CA ASP A 190 -18.45 -16.83 -23.37
C ASP A 190 -18.16 -16.17 -24.74
N ARG A 191 -18.12 -17.02 -25.76
CA ARG A 191 -17.92 -16.56 -27.14
C ARG A 191 -19.08 -15.67 -27.60
N GLY A 192 -18.76 -14.45 -28.03
CA GLY A 192 -19.74 -13.47 -28.51
C GLY A 192 -20.50 -12.73 -27.40
N GLU A 193 -20.15 -12.93 -26.14
CA GLU A 193 -20.71 -12.19 -25.02
C GLU A 193 -20.12 -10.76 -24.98
N ILE A 194 -20.98 -9.79 -24.71
CA ILE A 194 -20.56 -8.38 -24.57
C ILE A 194 -19.87 -8.21 -23.22
N ILE A 195 -18.68 -7.65 -23.23
CA ILE A 195 -17.91 -7.38 -22.01
C ILE A 195 -18.50 -6.15 -21.31
N ASP A 196 -19.16 -6.36 -20.17
CA ASP A 196 -19.58 -5.31 -19.27
C ASP A 196 -18.42 -4.82 -18.36
N ASN A 197 -18.67 -3.79 -17.57
CA ASN A 197 -17.66 -3.24 -16.67
C ASN A 197 -17.18 -4.24 -15.62
N HIS A 198 -18.07 -5.13 -15.14
CA HIS A 198 -17.72 -6.16 -14.17
C HIS A 198 -16.78 -7.19 -14.81
N THR A 199 -17.14 -7.74 -15.96
CA THR A 199 -16.33 -8.70 -16.72
C THR A 199 -14.98 -8.10 -17.11
N TYR A 200 -14.96 -6.81 -17.47
CA TYR A 200 -13.71 -6.10 -17.75
C TYR A 200 -12.78 -6.04 -16.54
N ASN A 201 -13.31 -5.73 -15.34
CA ASN A 201 -12.52 -5.70 -14.11
C ASN A 201 -12.01 -7.09 -13.71
N VAL A 202 -12.81 -8.14 -13.93
CA VAL A 202 -12.39 -9.54 -13.74
C VAL A 202 -11.22 -9.88 -14.66
N LEU A 203 -11.34 -9.57 -15.96
CA LEU A 203 -10.29 -9.82 -16.96
C LEU A 203 -9.01 -9.04 -16.66
N ARG A 204 -9.13 -7.76 -16.25
CA ARG A 204 -8.01 -6.93 -15.83
C ARG A 204 -7.30 -7.54 -14.61
N SER A 205 -8.06 -8.02 -13.64
CA SER A 205 -7.52 -8.66 -12.43
C SER A 205 -6.80 -9.96 -12.76
N LEU A 206 -7.39 -10.78 -13.62
CA LEU A 206 -6.76 -12.02 -14.13
C LEU A 206 -5.44 -11.72 -14.86
N LYS A 207 -5.43 -10.69 -15.72
CA LYS A 207 -4.23 -10.25 -16.43
C LYS A 207 -3.14 -9.80 -15.45
N ALA A 208 -3.48 -8.97 -14.46
CA ALA A 208 -2.53 -8.48 -13.45
C ALA A 208 -1.89 -9.63 -12.66
N ILE A 209 -2.68 -10.64 -12.30
CA ILE A 209 -2.18 -11.83 -11.58
C ILE A 209 -1.31 -12.70 -12.48
N HIS A 210 -1.70 -12.86 -13.75
CA HIS A 210 -0.88 -13.59 -14.71
C HIS A 210 0.48 -12.90 -14.92
N GLU A 211 0.49 -11.58 -15.08
CA GLU A 211 1.71 -10.79 -15.21
C GLU A 211 2.57 -10.84 -13.94
N ALA A 212 1.95 -10.82 -12.76
CA ALA A 212 2.67 -10.98 -11.48
C ALA A 212 3.29 -12.37 -11.33
N LYS A 213 2.60 -13.43 -11.76
CA LYS A 213 3.12 -14.81 -11.72
C LYS A 213 4.20 -15.06 -12.79
N THR A 214 4.06 -14.46 -13.96
CA THR A 214 5.00 -14.66 -15.09
C THR A 214 6.22 -13.72 -14.98
N GLY A 215 6.25 -12.83 -13.96
CA GLY A 215 7.23 -11.74 -13.85
C GLY A 215 6.95 -10.69 -14.93
N GLY A 216 6.92 -9.41 -14.56
CA GLY A 216 6.70 -8.33 -15.52
C GLY A 216 7.69 -8.37 -16.68
N THR A 217 7.46 -7.60 -17.74
CA THR A 217 8.30 -7.49 -18.95
C THR A 217 9.80 -7.37 -18.67
N GLN A 218 10.16 -6.76 -17.55
CA GLN A 218 11.55 -6.60 -17.12
C GLN A 218 12.15 -7.94 -16.65
N THR A 219 11.39 -8.76 -15.92
CA THR A 219 11.82 -10.10 -15.46
C THR A 219 11.92 -11.06 -16.65
N GLN A 220 10.99 -10.97 -17.61
CA GLN A 220 11.06 -11.76 -18.84
C GLN A 220 12.31 -11.42 -19.65
N GLY A 221 12.70 -10.13 -19.73
CA GLY A 221 13.94 -9.70 -20.38
C GLY A 221 15.19 -10.28 -19.71
N ILE A 222 15.22 -10.34 -18.39
CA ILE A 222 16.34 -10.93 -17.63
C ILE A 222 16.41 -12.44 -17.84
N ILE A 223 15.27 -13.14 -17.85
CA ILE A 223 15.20 -14.58 -18.12
C ILE A 223 15.72 -14.89 -19.52
N LEU A 224 15.25 -14.14 -20.51
CA LEU A 224 15.66 -14.29 -21.90
C LEU A 224 17.16 -14.02 -22.08
N ALA A 225 17.69 -12.95 -21.44
CA ALA A 225 19.14 -12.68 -21.42
C ALA A 225 19.93 -13.83 -20.78
N GLY A 226 19.45 -14.40 -19.68
CA GLY A 226 20.03 -15.56 -19.03
C GLY A 226 20.06 -16.80 -19.94
N GLN A 227 18.98 -17.06 -20.66
CA GLN A 227 18.90 -18.14 -21.65
C GLN A 227 19.90 -17.94 -22.79
N PHE A 228 20.03 -16.72 -23.31
CA PHE A 228 21.04 -16.41 -24.34
C PHE A 228 22.46 -16.67 -23.85
N VAL A 229 22.81 -16.20 -22.64
CA VAL A 229 24.15 -16.44 -22.06
C VAL A 229 24.43 -17.93 -21.91
N LEU A 230 23.43 -18.70 -21.46
CA LEU A 230 23.58 -20.14 -21.25
C LEU A 230 23.74 -20.90 -22.60
N VAL A 231 22.91 -20.59 -23.60
CA VAL A 231 23.05 -21.20 -24.95
C VAL A 231 24.39 -20.84 -25.56
N PHE A 232 24.81 -19.58 -25.45
CA PHE A 232 26.14 -19.15 -25.94
C PHE A 232 27.26 -19.91 -25.22
N GLY A 233 27.17 -20.07 -23.91
CA GLY A 233 28.14 -20.83 -23.11
C GLY A 233 28.21 -22.31 -23.52
N LEU A 234 27.07 -22.95 -23.77
CA LEU A 234 27.02 -24.33 -24.27
C LEU A 234 27.63 -24.46 -25.67
N MET A 235 27.34 -23.55 -26.58
CA MET A 235 27.93 -23.51 -27.91
C MET A 235 29.43 -23.24 -27.87
N PHE A 236 29.89 -22.37 -26.95
CA PHE A 236 31.29 -22.11 -26.71
C PHE A 236 32.02 -23.35 -26.16
N CYS A 237 31.42 -24.07 -25.21
CA CYS A 237 31.92 -25.37 -24.73
C CYS A 237 32.03 -26.40 -25.87
N PHE A 238 31.02 -26.43 -26.74
CA PHE A 238 31.03 -27.31 -27.93
C PHE A 238 32.16 -26.96 -28.87
N TRP A 239 32.39 -25.65 -29.13
CA TRP A 239 33.49 -25.18 -29.96
C TRP A 239 34.87 -25.54 -29.34
N LEU A 240 35.05 -25.32 -28.01
CA LEU A 240 36.26 -25.69 -27.29
C LEU A 240 36.53 -27.20 -27.35
N TYR A 241 35.48 -28.03 -27.20
CA TYR A 241 35.58 -29.47 -27.32
C TYR A 241 36.13 -29.89 -28.70
N LEU A 242 35.56 -29.34 -29.78
CA LEU A 242 36.02 -29.63 -31.13
C LEU A 242 37.46 -29.17 -31.36
N TRP A 243 37.77 -27.97 -30.90
CA TRP A 243 39.12 -27.40 -31.05
C TRP A 243 40.17 -28.17 -30.25
N SER A 244 39.87 -28.56 -28.98
CA SER A 244 40.87 -29.20 -28.11
C SER A 244 41.01 -30.72 -28.41
N PHE A 245 39.93 -31.41 -28.69
CA PHE A 245 39.95 -32.87 -28.78
C PHE A 245 39.73 -33.42 -30.20
N ARG A 246 39.21 -32.61 -31.13
CA ARG A 246 38.79 -33.09 -32.46
C ARG A 246 39.30 -32.18 -33.62
N LEU A 247 40.58 -31.84 -33.63
CA LEU A 247 41.17 -30.99 -34.63
C LEU A 247 40.92 -31.40 -36.08
N LYS A 248 40.85 -32.71 -36.35
CA LYS A 248 40.53 -33.22 -37.70
C LYS A 248 39.13 -32.86 -38.15
N ILE A 249 38.14 -32.89 -37.22
CA ILE A 249 36.77 -32.49 -37.50
C ILE A 249 36.71 -30.97 -37.60
N PHE A 250 37.37 -30.25 -36.69
CA PHE A 250 37.37 -28.83 -36.63
C PHE A 250 37.97 -28.15 -37.88
N HIS A 251 39.00 -28.73 -38.46
CA HIS A 251 39.63 -28.22 -39.71
C HIS A 251 38.75 -28.39 -40.94
N ASN A 252 37.83 -29.33 -40.93
CA ASN A 252 36.89 -29.56 -42.02
C ASN A 252 35.60 -28.81 -41.81
N ARG A 253 35.43 -27.68 -42.49
CA ARG A 253 34.23 -26.82 -42.38
C ARG A 253 32.93 -27.56 -42.63
N LYS A 254 32.92 -28.53 -43.54
CA LYS A 254 31.71 -29.35 -43.87
C LYS A 254 31.28 -30.17 -42.64
N ASN A 255 32.22 -30.74 -41.90
CA ASN A 255 31.94 -31.57 -40.73
C ASN A 255 31.39 -30.72 -39.57
N VAL A 256 31.97 -29.55 -39.33
CA VAL A 256 31.49 -28.61 -38.29
C VAL A 256 30.09 -28.11 -38.67
N LEU A 257 29.88 -27.71 -39.92
CA LEU A 257 28.57 -27.26 -40.39
C LEU A 257 27.49 -28.36 -40.23
N PHE A 258 27.81 -29.62 -40.51
CA PHE A 258 26.89 -30.73 -40.32
C PHE A 258 26.50 -30.91 -38.85
N LEU A 259 27.43 -30.82 -37.91
CA LEU A 259 27.15 -30.91 -36.48
C LEU A 259 26.24 -29.76 -35.99
N ILE A 260 26.57 -28.52 -36.41
CA ILE A 260 25.72 -27.35 -36.12
C ILE A 260 24.34 -27.49 -36.72
N LEU A 261 24.22 -28.02 -37.96
CA LEU A 261 22.93 -28.27 -38.59
C LEU A 261 22.09 -29.29 -37.80
N CYS A 262 22.71 -30.36 -37.28
CA CYS A 262 22.01 -31.32 -36.43
C CYS A 262 21.45 -30.67 -35.15
N ILE A 263 22.22 -29.79 -34.50
CA ILE A 263 21.77 -29.03 -33.33
C ILE A 263 20.59 -28.12 -33.70
N PHE A 264 20.72 -27.39 -34.81
CA PHE A 264 19.71 -26.43 -35.28
C PHE A 264 18.39 -27.11 -35.66
N VAL A 265 18.44 -28.21 -36.40
CA VAL A 265 17.24 -29.02 -36.76
C VAL A 265 16.55 -29.54 -35.51
N SER A 266 17.30 -30.01 -34.51
CA SER A 266 16.72 -30.50 -33.24
C SER A 266 16.01 -29.40 -32.50
N CYS A 267 16.59 -28.19 -32.46
CA CYS A 267 15.95 -27.01 -31.82
C CYS A 267 14.66 -26.62 -32.57
N ILE A 268 14.66 -26.56 -33.89
CA ILE A 268 13.46 -26.25 -34.67
C ILE A 268 12.35 -27.30 -34.43
N LEU A 269 12.69 -28.58 -34.42
CA LEU A 269 11.70 -29.63 -34.14
C LEU A 269 11.10 -29.51 -32.77
N THR A 270 11.92 -29.17 -31.76
CA THR A 270 11.44 -28.92 -30.38
C THR A 270 10.50 -27.73 -30.33
N GLU A 271 10.89 -26.60 -30.95
CA GLU A 271 10.07 -25.36 -30.98
C GLU A 271 8.72 -25.64 -31.72
N LEU A 272 8.72 -26.32 -32.82
CA LEU A 272 7.49 -26.69 -33.53
C LEU A 272 6.56 -27.54 -32.66
N CYS A 273 7.12 -28.51 -31.92
CA CYS A 273 6.31 -29.34 -31.01
C CYS A 273 5.72 -28.53 -29.85
N VAL A 274 6.48 -27.61 -29.27
CA VAL A 274 6.02 -26.76 -28.16
C VAL A 274 4.97 -25.77 -28.65
N THR A 275 5.23 -25.05 -29.73
CA THR A 275 4.36 -23.97 -30.24
C THR A 275 3.03 -24.48 -30.79
N TYR A 276 3.03 -25.57 -31.53
CA TYR A 276 1.81 -26.10 -32.16
C TYR A 276 1.13 -27.17 -31.34
N ALA A 277 1.69 -27.58 -30.20
CA ALA A 277 1.17 -28.67 -29.36
C ALA A 277 0.82 -29.94 -30.15
N LEU A 278 1.52 -30.17 -31.26
CA LEU A 278 1.25 -31.29 -32.18
C LEU A 278 1.42 -32.64 -31.50
N PHE A 279 2.45 -32.77 -30.64
CA PHE A 279 2.75 -33.96 -29.86
C PHE A 279 3.41 -33.56 -28.53
N ASN A 280 3.36 -34.48 -27.57
CA ASN A 280 4.13 -34.31 -26.35
C ASN A 280 5.64 -34.31 -26.71
N VAL A 281 6.41 -33.35 -26.20
CA VAL A 281 7.84 -33.17 -26.45
C VAL A 281 8.64 -34.46 -26.17
N TYR A 282 8.16 -35.29 -25.25
CA TYR A 282 8.78 -36.59 -24.89
C TYR A 282 8.68 -37.65 -26.06
N ILE A 283 7.85 -37.42 -27.04
CA ILE A 283 7.75 -38.33 -28.23
C ILE A 283 8.85 -38.00 -29.24
N LEU A 284 9.51 -36.84 -29.16
CA LEU A 284 10.61 -36.48 -30.06
C LEU A 284 11.77 -37.46 -29.91
N PRO A 285 12.15 -38.14 -31.02
CA PRO A 285 13.21 -39.16 -30.96
C PRO A 285 14.60 -38.52 -30.96
N PHE A 286 14.98 -37.84 -29.87
CA PHE A 286 16.31 -37.23 -29.71
C PHE A 286 17.46 -38.22 -29.92
N ALA A 287 17.21 -39.55 -29.80
CA ALA A 287 18.17 -40.61 -30.04
C ALA A 287 18.60 -40.72 -31.52
N ILE A 288 17.84 -40.17 -32.46
CA ILE A 288 18.22 -40.22 -33.92
C ILE A 288 19.52 -39.45 -34.13
N VAL A 289 19.70 -38.30 -33.45
CA VAL A 289 20.89 -37.46 -33.67
C VAL A 289 22.19 -38.19 -33.34
N PRO A 290 22.36 -38.78 -32.13
CA PRO A 290 23.59 -39.50 -31.83
C PRO A 290 23.83 -40.72 -32.74
N ILE A 291 22.78 -41.37 -33.22
CA ILE A 291 22.89 -42.47 -34.20
C ILE A 291 23.47 -41.94 -35.50
N VAL A 292 22.89 -40.85 -36.04
CA VAL A 292 23.36 -40.26 -37.29
C VAL A 292 24.78 -39.71 -37.15
N VAL A 293 25.07 -38.99 -36.08
CA VAL A 293 26.41 -38.45 -35.83
C VAL A 293 27.44 -39.58 -35.70
N ARG A 294 27.08 -40.71 -35.05
CA ARG A 294 28.00 -41.86 -34.93
C ARG A 294 28.33 -42.53 -36.25
N THR A 295 27.45 -42.52 -37.26
CA THR A 295 27.74 -43.11 -38.56
C THR A 295 28.83 -42.35 -39.34
N PHE A 296 28.95 -41.03 -39.08
CA PHE A 296 29.93 -40.15 -39.73
C PHE A 296 31.13 -39.81 -38.87
N PHE A 297 31.00 -39.91 -37.53
CA PHE A 297 32.00 -39.51 -36.54
C PHE A 297 32.17 -40.54 -35.43
N ASP A 298 33.01 -40.22 -34.47
CA ASP A 298 33.26 -41.06 -33.31
C ASP A 298 32.10 -41.05 -32.29
N SER A 299 31.98 -42.13 -31.49
CA SER A 299 31.02 -42.23 -30.39
C SER A 299 31.12 -41.08 -29.39
N ARG A 300 32.33 -40.59 -29.12
CA ARG A 300 32.55 -39.47 -28.15
C ARG A 300 31.98 -38.15 -28.69
N THR A 301 32.15 -37.89 -29.99
CA THR A 301 31.56 -36.72 -30.65
C THR A 301 30.04 -36.83 -30.69
N ALA A 302 29.49 -38.02 -31.00
CA ALA A 302 28.05 -38.25 -30.99
C ALA A 302 27.44 -38.02 -29.60
N LEU A 303 28.05 -38.55 -28.55
CA LEU A 303 27.59 -38.40 -27.18
C LEU A 303 27.60 -36.90 -26.75
N PHE A 304 28.72 -36.21 -27.04
CA PHE A 304 28.84 -34.80 -26.64
C PHE A 304 27.86 -33.89 -27.40
N THR A 305 27.67 -34.11 -28.69
CA THR A 305 26.65 -33.42 -29.51
C THR A 305 25.25 -33.65 -28.95
N HIS A 306 24.93 -34.89 -28.60
CA HIS A 306 23.63 -35.25 -28.04
C HIS A 306 23.38 -34.56 -26.71
N LEU A 307 24.37 -34.53 -25.82
CA LEU A 307 24.31 -33.83 -24.52
C LEU A 307 24.02 -32.34 -24.70
N ILE A 308 24.71 -31.69 -25.63
CA ILE A 308 24.47 -30.26 -25.93
C ILE A 308 23.05 -30.05 -26.47
N ILE A 309 22.57 -30.91 -27.38
CA ILE A 309 21.21 -30.83 -27.91
C ILE A 309 20.16 -30.92 -26.78
N VAL A 310 20.29 -31.96 -25.94
CA VAL A 310 19.32 -32.17 -24.84
C VAL A 310 19.29 -30.98 -23.90
N LEU A 311 20.48 -30.42 -23.53
CA LEU A 311 20.57 -29.26 -22.67
C LEU A 311 19.92 -28.00 -23.31
N ILE A 312 20.18 -27.75 -24.61
CA ILE A 312 19.57 -26.61 -25.28
C ILE A 312 18.04 -26.78 -25.42
N CYS A 313 17.61 -27.96 -25.85
CA CYS A 313 16.18 -28.24 -26.03
C CYS A 313 15.39 -28.22 -24.72
N SER A 314 16.02 -28.62 -23.59
CA SER A 314 15.38 -28.54 -22.26
C SER A 314 15.06 -27.11 -21.80
N LEU A 315 15.78 -26.10 -22.32
CA LEU A 315 15.50 -24.68 -22.03
C LEU A 315 14.29 -24.14 -22.80
N MET A 316 13.91 -24.80 -23.90
CA MET A 316 12.80 -24.38 -24.76
C MET A 316 11.46 -24.97 -24.30
N VAL A 317 11.48 -26.00 -23.45
CA VAL A 317 10.27 -26.66 -22.94
C VAL A 317 9.80 -25.90 -21.69
N PRO A 318 8.58 -25.31 -21.68
CA PRO A 318 8.01 -24.72 -20.51
C PRO A 318 7.77 -25.78 -19.43
N LEU A 319 8.13 -25.47 -18.18
CA LEU A 319 7.91 -26.34 -17.01
C LEU A 319 6.43 -26.38 -16.62
#